data_d0bccb72518090db03d9afd98cab055b
#
_entry.id   d0bccb72518090db03d9afd98cab055b
#
_cell.length_a   1.000
_cell.length_b   1.000
_cell.length_c   1.000
_cell.angle_alpha   90.00
_cell.angle_beta   90.00
_cell.angle_gamma   90.00
#
_symmetry.space_group_name_H-M   'P 1'
#
loop_
_entity.id
_entity.type
_entity.pdbx_description
1 polymer ?
#
loop_
_entity_poly.entity_id
_entity_poly.type
_entity_poly.pdbx_seq_one_letter_code
_entity_poly.pdbx_strand_id
1 'polypeptide(L)'
;ESMPPAMRAAFEQMTPEERSAAMKMFASGMRPAGMGRGGRSRGMRMGGAPEKPKFDPIQSALRVRRELIASTQYELDSIVNAFSGGYLVPSPGGDPVGNPDTVPTGRNLYGIDPERTPTKESYAVGKKLGEALIAAKLKSTGKYPEKVAFTLWGGEFIRSKGTNIGEIFFLLGVEPVWDSRGRVQDVRLIPDEVLRRPRIDVLVQTSGQFRGAATSRMRLIDKAVKLASTAPKGQYDNFVQKGSETVIR
;
A
#
# COMPACT_ATOMS: atom_id res chain seq x y z
N GLU A 1 31.94 19.77 -24.79
CA GLU A 1 32.13 18.35 -24.35
C GLU A 1 30.93 17.53 -24.81
N SER A 2 31.20 16.47 -25.59
CA SER A 2 30.20 15.78 -26.37
C SER A 2 29.34 14.85 -25.52
N MET A 3 28.01 14.98 -25.70
CA MET A 3 27.01 14.11 -25.10
C MET A 3 27.24 12.64 -25.53
N PRO A 4 27.14 11.66 -24.59
CA PRO A 4 27.30 10.24 -24.92
C PRO A 4 26.29 9.76 -25.97
N PRO A 5 26.64 8.80 -26.85
CA PRO A 5 25.80 8.38 -27.98
C PRO A 5 24.38 7.91 -27.58
N ALA A 6 24.27 7.18 -26.47
CA ALA A 6 22.98 6.74 -25.95
C ALA A 6 22.08 7.90 -25.48
N MET A 7 22.67 8.98 -24.98
CA MET A 7 21.94 10.17 -24.56
C MET A 7 21.47 11.00 -25.76
N ARG A 8 22.28 11.00 -26.85
CA ARG A 8 21.91 11.70 -28.07
C ARG A 8 20.71 11.05 -28.77
N ALA A 9 20.69 9.72 -28.84
CA ALA A 9 19.55 8.98 -29.38
C ALA A 9 18.25 9.20 -28.59
N ALA A 10 18.34 9.23 -27.25
CA ALA A 10 17.18 9.55 -26.42
C ALA A 10 16.68 10.99 -26.59
N PHE A 11 17.62 11.94 -26.78
CA PHE A 11 17.30 13.35 -26.98
C PHE A 11 16.64 13.63 -28.36
N GLU A 12 16.98 12.84 -29.38
CA GLU A 12 16.39 12.93 -30.72
C GLU A 12 14.95 12.43 -30.77
N GLN A 13 14.56 11.56 -29.87
CA GLN A 13 13.19 11.01 -29.74
C GLN A 13 12.25 11.90 -28.92
N MET A 14 12.75 12.95 -28.28
CA MET A 14 11.95 13.87 -27.47
C MET A 14 11.26 14.92 -28.32
N THR A 15 10.05 15.33 -27.91
CA THR A 15 9.33 16.46 -28.48
C THR A 15 10.09 17.78 -28.27
N PRO A 16 9.81 18.83 -29.04
CA PRO A 16 10.48 20.13 -28.86
C PRO A 16 10.33 20.70 -27.44
N GLU A 17 9.20 20.46 -26.79
CA GLU A 17 8.94 20.91 -25.42
C GLU A 17 9.75 20.13 -24.39
N GLU A 18 9.84 18.82 -24.56
CA GLU A 18 10.65 17.95 -23.69
C GLU A 18 12.15 18.25 -23.83
N ARG A 19 12.64 18.54 -25.03
CA ARG A 19 14.03 18.99 -25.27
C ARG A 19 14.31 20.31 -24.55
N SER A 20 13.36 21.25 -24.60
CA SER A 20 13.51 22.54 -23.91
C SER A 20 13.57 22.36 -22.39
N ALA A 21 12.72 21.48 -21.83
CA ALA A 21 12.71 21.17 -20.40
C ALA A 21 14.02 20.44 -19.96
N ALA A 22 14.50 19.49 -20.75
CA ALA A 22 15.75 18.80 -20.51
C ALA A 22 16.97 19.75 -20.57
N MET A 23 16.98 20.66 -21.53
CA MET A 23 18.03 21.70 -21.64
C MET A 23 18.04 22.62 -20.42
N LYS A 24 16.87 23.03 -19.91
CA LYS A 24 16.75 23.86 -18.69
C LYS A 24 17.24 23.13 -17.45
N MET A 25 16.98 21.82 -17.34
CA MET A 25 17.52 20.99 -16.25
C MET A 25 19.05 20.85 -16.31
N PHE A 26 19.62 20.68 -17.49
CA PHE A 26 21.09 20.64 -17.66
C PHE A 26 21.75 21.99 -17.37
N ALA A 27 21.12 23.10 -17.75
CA ALA A 27 21.62 24.45 -17.48
C ALA A 27 21.55 24.82 -15.97
N SER A 28 20.64 24.23 -15.21
CA SER A 28 20.53 24.42 -13.75
C SER A 28 21.47 23.56 -12.91
N GLY A 29 22.37 22.78 -13.52
CA GLY A 29 23.41 22.01 -12.83
C GLY A 29 22.91 20.72 -12.13
N MET A 30 21.67 20.27 -12.38
CA MET A 30 21.16 18.99 -11.88
C MET A 30 21.67 17.84 -12.73
N ARG A 31 22.64 17.09 -12.23
CA ARG A 31 23.09 15.82 -12.83
C ARG A 31 22.13 14.68 -12.43
N PRO A 32 21.76 13.79 -13.37
CA PRO A 32 21.01 12.57 -13.02
C PRO A 32 21.84 11.72 -12.05
N ALA A 33 21.22 11.26 -10.99
CA ALA A 33 21.82 10.36 -10.01
C ALA A 33 22.11 9.00 -10.66
N GLY A 34 23.39 8.67 -10.80
CA GLY A 34 23.80 7.33 -11.23
C GLY A 34 25.15 7.31 -11.94
N MET A 35 26.25 7.57 -11.23
CA MET A 35 27.56 6.94 -11.46
C MET A 35 28.53 7.42 -10.36
N GLY A 36 28.90 6.49 -9.46
CA GLY A 36 29.81 6.78 -8.38
C GLY A 36 31.26 6.77 -8.76
N ARG A 37 32.04 7.52 -8.02
CA ARG A 37 33.34 7.14 -7.47
C ARG A 37 33.83 8.19 -6.47
N GLY A 38 34.04 7.71 -5.26
CA GLY A 38 35.01 8.03 -4.22
C GLY A 38 35.54 9.46 -4.05
N GLY A 39 35.41 10.00 -2.83
CA GLY A 39 36.20 11.15 -2.41
C GLY A 39 35.64 11.90 -1.21
N ARG A 40 36.12 11.55 -0.02
CA ARG A 40 36.32 12.32 1.22
C ARG A 40 35.35 13.45 1.63
N SER A 41 34.71 13.14 2.73
CA SER A 41 34.16 13.93 3.83
C SER A 41 34.58 15.42 3.91
N ARG A 42 33.56 16.31 3.90
CA ARG A 42 33.54 17.54 4.69
C ARG A 42 32.09 17.96 4.97
N GLY A 43 31.84 18.33 6.22
CA GLY A 43 30.54 18.55 6.87
C GLY A 43 29.45 19.19 6.01
N MET A 44 28.35 18.50 5.88
CA MET A 44 27.16 18.98 5.21
C MET A 44 26.11 19.36 6.24
N ARG A 45 25.70 20.63 6.21
CA ARG A 45 24.49 21.12 6.89
C ARG A 45 23.32 20.25 6.47
N MET A 46 22.49 19.85 7.45
CA MET A 46 21.23 19.16 7.20
C MET A 46 20.34 20.00 6.27
N GLY A 47 20.31 19.63 5.00
CA GLY A 47 19.26 20.05 4.07
C GLY A 47 17.98 19.31 4.44
N GLY A 48 16.86 20.05 4.52
CA GLY A 48 15.55 19.50 4.78
C GLY A 48 15.24 18.32 3.85
N ALA A 49 14.46 17.35 4.34
CA ALA A 49 13.99 16.23 3.55
C ALA A 49 13.29 16.75 2.27
N PRO A 50 13.48 16.11 1.10
CA PRO A 50 12.82 16.55 -0.13
C PRO A 50 11.31 16.60 0.10
N GLU A 51 10.72 17.76 -0.13
CA GLU A 51 9.26 17.94 -0.08
C GLU A 51 8.63 16.91 -1.01
N LYS A 52 7.73 16.09 -0.48
CA LYS A 52 6.95 15.17 -1.31
C LYS A 52 6.23 16.00 -2.37
N PRO A 53 6.26 15.61 -3.66
CA PRO A 53 5.57 16.35 -4.69
C PRO A 53 4.12 16.55 -4.28
N LYS A 54 3.65 17.81 -4.27
CA LYS A 54 2.27 18.14 -3.92
C LYS A 54 1.37 17.44 -4.94
N PHE A 55 0.42 16.66 -4.45
CA PHE A 55 -0.59 16.01 -5.31
C PHE A 55 -1.39 17.11 -6.04
N ASP A 56 -1.29 17.12 -7.37
CA ASP A 56 -2.10 17.98 -8.23
C ASP A 56 -3.24 17.14 -8.84
N PRO A 57 -4.47 17.31 -8.37
CA PRO A 57 -5.60 16.53 -8.86
C PRO A 57 -5.91 16.76 -10.35
N ILE A 58 -5.63 17.96 -10.86
CA ILE A 58 -5.90 18.31 -12.27
C ILE A 58 -4.90 17.58 -13.17
N GLN A 59 -3.61 17.64 -12.86
CA GLN A 59 -2.58 16.93 -13.62
C GLN A 59 -2.78 15.42 -13.55
N SER A 60 -3.19 14.90 -12.40
CA SER A 60 -3.51 13.48 -12.24
C SER A 60 -4.69 13.07 -13.13
N ALA A 61 -5.77 13.85 -13.15
CA ALA A 61 -6.93 13.58 -13.99
C ALA A 61 -6.59 13.66 -15.50
N LEU A 62 -5.80 14.65 -15.91
CA LEU A 62 -5.34 14.78 -17.30
C LEU A 62 -4.45 13.62 -17.73
N ARG A 63 -3.58 13.13 -16.82
CA ARG A 63 -2.77 11.92 -17.05
C ARG A 63 -3.69 10.73 -17.27
N VAL A 64 -4.59 10.44 -16.34
CA VAL A 64 -5.50 9.28 -16.43
C VAL A 64 -6.35 9.35 -17.71
N ARG A 65 -6.87 10.52 -18.08
CA ARG A 65 -7.61 10.70 -19.33
C ARG A 65 -6.76 10.35 -20.57
N ARG A 66 -5.54 10.82 -20.64
CA ARG A 66 -4.60 10.51 -21.73
C ARG A 66 -4.31 9.02 -21.82
N GLU A 67 -4.02 8.39 -20.70
CA GLU A 67 -3.73 6.96 -20.62
C GLU A 67 -4.95 6.08 -20.97
N LEU A 68 -6.16 6.51 -20.59
CA LEU A 68 -7.41 5.84 -20.99
C LEU A 68 -7.61 5.89 -22.51
N ILE A 69 -7.38 7.05 -23.15
CA ILE A 69 -7.49 7.20 -24.61
C ILE A 69 -6.46 6.31 -25.30
N ALA A 70 -5.24 6.26 -24.80
CA ALA A 70 -4.18 5.42 -25.34
C ALA A 70 -4.44 3.92 -25.19
N SER A 71 -5.22 3.50 -24.19
CA SER A 71 -5.49 2.09 -23.86
C SER A 71 -6.02 1.29 -25.04
N THR A 72 -6.89 1.87 -25.88
CA THR A 72 -7.45 1.15 -27.04
C THR A 72 -6.35 0.66 -27.99
N GLN A 73 -5.39 1.52 -28.33
CA GLN A 73 -4.30 1.14 -29.22
C GLN A 73 -3.34 0.17 -28.52
N TYR A 74 -3.04 0.40 -27.24
CA TYR A 74 -2.20 -0.51 -26.46
C TYR A 74 -2.77 -1.92 -26.38
N GLU A 75 -4.09 -2.08 -26.24
CA GLU A 75 -4.74 -3.40 -26.22
C GLU A 75 -4.56 -4.14 -27.53
N LEU A 76 -4.79 -3.48 -28.67
CA LEU A 76 -4.61 -4.06 -30.00
C LEU A 76 -3.17 -4.45 -30.26
N ASP A 77 -2.23 -3.56 -29.97
CA ASP A 77 -0.79 -3.80 -30.16
C ASP A 77 -0.31 -4.96 -29.28
N SER A 78 -0.80 -5.03 -28.06
CA SER A 78 -0.46 -6.10 -27.11
C SER A 78 -0.99 -7.46 -27.54
N ILE A 79 -2.20 -7.52 -28.09
CA ILE A 79 -2.76 -8.75 -28.66
C ILE A 79 -1.88 -9.25 -29.82
N VAL A 80 -1.53 -8.37 -30.75
CA VAL A 80 -0.66 -8.71 -31.88
C VAL A 80 0.71 -9.17 -31.40
N ASN A 81 1.28 -8.46 -30.43
CA ASN A 81 2.56 -8.82 -29.83
C ASN A 81 2.51 -10.19 -29.13
N ALA A 82 1.44 -10.47 -28.38
CA ALA A 82 1.26 -11.77 -27.71
C ALA A 82 1.16 -12.92 -28.71
N PHE A 83 0.38 -12.78 -29.79
CA PHE A 83 0.29 -13.78 -30.87
C PHE A 83 1.63 -14.00 -31.57
N SER A 84 2.47 -13.01 -31.60
CA SER A 84 3.85 -13.10 -32.14
C SER A 84 4.86 -13.67 -31.13
N GLY A 85 4.42 -14.11 -29.95
CA GLY A 85 5.29 -14.63 -28.89
C GLY A 85 6.05 -13.55 -28.12
N GLY A 86 5.65 -12.29 -28.23
CA GLY A 86 6.28 -11.16 -27.54
C GLY A 86 5.90 -11.06 -26.05
N TYR A 87 6.76 -10.39 -25.29
CA TYR A 87 6.55 -10.17 -23.86
C TYR A 87 5.53 -9.07 -23.61
N LEU A 88 4.59 -9.32 -22.70
CA LEU A 88 3.64 -8.32 -22.20
C LEU A 88 4.07 -7.84 -20.82
N VAL A 89 4.24 -6.53 -20.68
CA VAL A 89 4.62 -5.88 -19.42
C VAL A 89 3.52 -6.11 -18.37
N PRO A 90 3.84 -6.57 -17.14
CA PRO A 90 2.86 -6.71 -16.09
C PRO A 90 2.34 -5.36 -15.60
N SER A 91 1.07 -5.33 -15.22
CA SER A 91 0.37 -4.15 -14.69
C SER A 91 -0.58 -4.52 -13.58
N PRO A 92 -0.74 -3.69 -12.55
CA PRO A 92 -1.82 -3.91 -11.60
C PRO A 92 -3.18 -3.79 -12.29
N GLY A 93 -4.12 -4.64 -11.90
CA GLY A 93 -5.52 -4.50 -12.23
C GLY A 93 -6.24 -3.59 -11.23
N GLY A 94 -7.42 -3.11 -11.60
CA GLY A 94 -8.30 -2.37 -10.70
C GLY A 94 -8.88 -1.10 -11.29
N ASP A 95 -9.46 -0.29 -10.42
CA ASP A 95 -10.08 0.99 -10.77
C ASP A 95 -9.01 2.08 -10.99
N PRO A 96 -8.98 2.75 -12.15
CA PRO A 96 -8.02 3.81 -12.44
C PRO A 96 -8.16 5.06 -11.57
N VAL A 97 -9.30 5.26 -10.91
CA VAL A 97 -9.47 6.35 -9.95
C VAL A 97 -8.74 6.04 -8.65
N GLY A 98 -8.88 4.81 -8.16
CA GLY A 98 -8.21 4.35 -6.94
C GLY A 98 -6.74 3.98 -7.16
N ASN A 99 -6.38 3.54 -8.36
CA ASN A 99 -5.01 3.17 -8.74
C ASN A 99 -4.69 3.61 -10.18
N PRO A 100 -4.17 4.84 -10.36
CA PRO A 100 -3.85 5.38 -11.69
C PRO A 100 -2.85 4.55 -12.50
N ASP A 101 -2.10 3.64 -11.87
CA ASP A 101 -1.12 2.79 -12.56
C ASP A 101 -1.75 1.59 -13.29
N THR A 102 -3.09 1.42 -13.19
CA THR A 102 -3.85 0.44 -13.96
C THR A 102 -4.01 0.81 -15.43
N VAL A 103 -3.74 2.06 -15.79
CA VAL A 103 -3.77 2.56 -17.16
C VAL A 103 -2.37 2.98 -17.64
N PRO A 104 -2.07 2.87 -18.96
CA PRO A 104 -2.91 2.30 -20.01
C PRO A 104 -3.14 0.80 -19.83
N THR A 105 -4.26 0.29 -20.31
CA THR A 105 -4.57 -1.14 -20.37
C THR A 105 -3.77 -1.87 -21.46
N GLY A 106 -4.10 -3.12 -21.80
CA GLY A 106 -3.33 -3.88 -22.79
C GLY A 106 -2.02 -4.47 -22.24
N ARG A 107 -1.93 -4.64 -20.92
CA ARG A 107 -0.80 -5.24 -20.24
C ARG A 107 -1.19 -6.60 -19.63
N ASN A 108 -0.21 -7.35 -19.17
CA ASN A 108 -0.46 -8.59 -18.44
C ASN A 108 -0.92 -8.27 -17.01
N LEU A 109 -2.22 -8.36 -16.76
CA LEU A 109 -2.81 -7.99 -15.48
C LEU A 109 -2.42 -8.95 -14.37
N TYR A 110 -1.92 -8.44 -13.26
CA TYR A 110 -1.90 -9.14 -12.01
C TYR A 110 -2.90 -8.49 -11.04
N GLY A 111 -3.48 -9.28 -10.17
CA GLY A 111 -4.34 -8.77 -9.11
C GLY A 111 -3.54 -8.03 -8.04
N ILE A 112 -3.76 -8.39 -6.79
CA ILE A 112 -2.97 -7.89 -5.68
C ILE A 112 -1.93 -8.94 -5.26
N ASP A 113 -0.73 -8.49 -4.84
CA ASP A 113 0.17 -9.35 -4.07
C ASP A 113 -0.33 -9.35 -2.61
N PRO A 114 -1.01 -10.41 -2.13
CA PRO A 114 -1.55 -10.45 -0.79
C PRO A 114 -0.44 -10.34 0.27
N GLU A 115 0.77 -10.80 -0.03
CA GLU A 115 1.89 -10.75 0.90
C GLU A 115 2.33 -9.32 1.24
N ARG A 116 2.01 -8.36 0.40
CA ARG A 116 2.29 -6.94 0.63
C ARG A 116 1.16 -6.20 1.37
N THR A 117 0.14 -6.93 1.83
CA THR A 117 -1.01 -6.32 2.50
C THR A 117 -1.09 -6.69 3.99
N PRO A 118 -1.52 -5.74 4.84
CA PRO A 118 -1.72 -4.32 4.51
C PRO A 118 -0.40 -3.61 4.19
N THR A 119 -0.42 -2.68 3.23
CA THR A 119 0.73 -1.81 3.03
C THR A 119 0.90 -0.89 4.24
N LYS A 120 2.05 -0.21 4.36
CA LYS A 120 2.26 0.75 5.47
C LYS A 120 1.22 1.87 5.47
N GLU A 121 0.88 2.35 4.28
CA GLU A 121 -0.14 3.38 4.08
C GLU A 121 -1.53 2.86 4.44
N SER A 122 -1.89 1.66 3.97
CA SER A 122 -3.17 1.03 4.27
C SER A 122 -3.32 0.72 5.77
N TYR A 123 -2.25 0.29 6.43
CA TYR A 123 -2.24 0.12 7.89
C TYR A 123 -2.45 1.45 8.62
N ALA A 124 -1.80 2.53 8.17
CA ALA A 124 -1.99 3.85 8.76
C ALA A 124 -3.42 4.37 8.59
N VAL A 125 -4.07 4.09 7.44
CA VAL A 125 -5.49 4.41 7.23
C VAL A 125 -6.37 3.54 8.10
N GLY A 126 -6.15 2.21 8.15
CA GLY A 126 -6.89 1.28 9.02
C GLY A 126 -6.80 1.66 10.50
N LYS A 127 -5.61 2.08 10.96
CA LYS A 127 -5.44 2.63 12.31
C LYS A 127 -6.34 3.84 12.56
N LYS A 128 -6.38 4.82 11.65
CA LYS A 128 -7.25 6.00 11.77
C LYS A 128 -8.74 5.62 11.80
N LEU A 129 -9.16 4.63 11.00
CA LEU A 129 -10.54 4.13 11.01
C LEU A 129 -10.87 3.49 12.34
N GLY A 130 -10.02 2.63 12.88
CA GLY A 130 -10.18 2.03 14.19
C GLY A 130 -10.21 3.06 15.33
N GLU A 131 -9.36 4.09 15.28
CA GLU A 131 -9.39 5.22 16.21
C GLU A 131 -10.73 5.98 16.17
N ALA A 132 -11.22 6.27 14.95
CA ALA A 132 -12.50 6.95 14.75
C ALA A 132 -13.69 6.09 15.23
N LEU A 133 -13.67 4.78 14.99
CA LEU A 133 -14.68 3.83 15.46
C LEU A 133 -14.72 3.81 16.99
N ILE A 134 -13.56 3.69 17.64
CA ILE A 134 -13.46 3.70 19.10
C ILE A 134 -13.98 5.03 19.67
N ALA A 135 -13.55 6.16 19.09
CA ALA A 135 -13.98 7.48 19.53
C ALA A 135 -15.49 7.69 19.39
N ALA A 136 -16.09 7.24 18.29
CA ALA A 136 -17.53 7.28 18.07
C ALA A 136 -18.29 6.44 19.12
N LYS A 137 -17.79 5.24 19.43
CA LYS A 137 -18.39 4.37 20.44
C LYS A 137 -18.30 4.96 21.85
N LEU A 138 -17.12 5.46 22.22
CA LEU A 138 -16.91 6.13 23.51
C LEU A 138 -17.83 7.35 23.65
N LYS A 139 -17.96 8.16 22.60
CA LYS A 139 -18.86 9.33 22.59
C LYS A 139 -20.31 8.94 22.79
N SER A 140 -20.75 7.82 22.18
CA SER A 140 -22.18 7.41 22.22
C SER A 140 -22.54 6.63 23.48
N THR A 141 -21.63 5.88 24.08
CA THR A 141 -21.92 4.94 25.17
C THR A 141 -21.07 5.12 26.43
N GLY A 142 -20.04 5.93 26.39
CA GLY A 142 -19.05 6.06 27.47
C GLY A 142 -18.16 4.83 27.67
N LYS A 143 -18.28 3.80 26.79
CA LYS A 143 -17.54 2.53 26.92
C LYS A 143 -16.81 2.17 25.63
N TYR A 144 -15.71 1.46 25.77
CA TYR A 144 -15.02 0.86 24.62
C TYR A 144 -15.91 -0.20 23.95
N PRO A 145 -15.79 -0.40 22.61
CA PRO A 145 -16.39 -1.57 21.99
C PRO A 145 -15.68 -2.83 22.48
N GLU A 146 -16.46 -3.85 22.84
CA GLU A 146 -15.87 -5.15 23.26
C GLU A 146 -15.56 -6.02 22.05
N LYS A 147 -16.41 -5.96 21.00
CA LYS A 147 -16.31 -6.72 19.77
C LYS A 147 -16.74 -5.90 18.56
N VAL A 148 -16.02 -6.03 17.46
CA VAL A 148 -16.33 -5.39 16.16
C VAL A 148 -16.41 -6.45 15.07
N ALA A 149 -17.49 -6.40 14.26
CA ALA A 149 -17.67 -7.31 13.14
C ALA A 149 -17.12 -6.69 11.84
N PHE A 150 -16.40 -7.50 11.07
CA PHE A 150 -15.87 -7.14 9.76
C PHE A 150 -16.37 -8.11 8.70
N THR A 151 -16.77 -7.59 7.53
CA THR A 151 -16.99 -8.39 6.33
C THR A 151 -15.89 -8.09 5.33
N LEU A 152 -15.03 -9.09 5.04
CA LEU A 152 -13.91 -8.94 4.13
C LEU A 152 -14.30 -9.38 2.71
N TRP A 153 -14.51 -8.40 1.84
CA TRP A 153 -14.79 -8.59 0.42
C TRP A 153 -13.50 -8.58 -0.40
N GLY A 154 -13.40 -9.48 -1.39
CA GLY A 154 -12.21 -9.54 -2.25
C GLY A 154 -11.97 -8.26 -3.05
N GLY A 155 -13.03 -7.64 -3.60
CA GLY A 155 -12.92 -6.38 -4.32
C GLY A 155 -12.44 -5.21 -3.43
N GLU A 156 -12.95 -5.13 -2.20
CA GLU A 156 -12.50 -4.12 -1.24
C GLU A 156 -11.03 -4.33 -0.83
N PHE A 157 -10.65 -5.58 -0.58
CA PHE A 157 -9.28 -5.95 -0.25
C PHE A 157 -8.28 -5.51 -1.32
N ILE A 158 -8.62 -5.74 -2.61
CA ILE A 158 -7.78 -5.33 -3.74
C ILE A 158 -7.69 -3.80 -3.81
N ARG A 159 -8.84 -3.13 -3.75
CA ARG A 159 -8.94 -1.67 -3.89
C ARG A 159 -8.23 -0.92 -2.77
N SER A 160 -8.42 -1.36 -1.53
CA SER A 160 -7.87 -0.70 -0.34
C SER A 160 -6.47 -1.17 0.03
N LYS A 161 -5.94 -2.17 -0.68
CA LYS A 161 -4.65 -2.81 -0.36
C LYS A 161 -4.59 -3.32 1.09
N GLY A 162 -5.74 -3.83 1.58
CA GLY A 162 -5.85 -4.45 2.89
C GLY A 162 -6.08 -3.47 4.05
N THR A 163 -6.69 -2.32 3.84
CA THR A 163 -7.01 -1.35 4.90
C THR A 163 -7.81 -1.98 6.03
N ASN A 164 -8.86 -2.79 5.73
CA ASN A 164 -9.66 -3.45 6.76
C ASN A 164 -8.84 -4.45 7.59
N ILE A 165 -7.84 -5.11 6.99
CA ILE A 165 -6.89 -5.96 7.74
C ILE A 165 -6.05 -5.11 8.69
N GLY A 166 -5.62 -3.95 8.24
CA GLY A 166 -4.89 -2.98 9.08
C GLY A 166 -5.73 -2.50 10.27
N GLU A 167 -7.02 -2.24 10.05
CA GLU A 167 -7.96 -1.88 11.12
C GLU A 167 -8.16 -3.03 12.11
N ILE A 168 -8.33 -4.26 11.63
CA ILE A 168 -8.41 -5.47 12.47
C ILE A 168 -7.17 -5.60 13.36
N PHE A 169 -5.97 -5.49 12.78
CA PHE A 169 -4.73 -5.56 13.56
C PHE A 169 -4.65 -4.47 14.62
N PHE A 170 -5.01 -3.24 14.25
CA PHE A 170 -5.07 -2.15 15.20
C PHE A 170 -6.01 -2.44 16.36
N LEU A 171 -7.25 -2.90 16.12
CA LEU A 171 -8.22 -3.22 17.18
C LEU A 171 -7.73 -4.32 18.10
N LEU A 172 -7.14 -5.39 17.57
CA LEU A 172 -6.52 -6.48 18.33
C LEU A 172 -5.30 -6.01 19.13
N GLY A 173 -4.73 -4.86 18.84
CA GLY A 173 -3.50 -4.38 19.47
C GLY A 173 -2.25 -5.10 19.00
N VAL A 174 -2.20 -5.43 17.71
CA VAL A 174 -1.03 -5.97 17.03
C VAL A 174 -0.63 -5.07 15.88
N GLU A 175 0.60 -5.18 15.42
CA GLU A 175 1.08 -4.44 14.26
C GLU A 175 1.78 -5.36 13.26
N PRO A 176 1.69 -5.07 11.95
CA PRO A 176 2.39 -5.83 10.93
C PRO A 176 3.90 -5.65 11.00
N VAL A 177 4.63 -6.73 10.67
CA VAL A 177 6.08 -6.71 10.48
C VAL A 177 6.38 -6.79 8.99
N TRP A 178 6.89 -5.70 8.42
CA TRP A 178 7.27 -5.63 7.00
C TRP A 178 8.74 -5.98 6.81
N ASP A 179 9.02 -6.71 5.74
CA ASP A 179 10.39 -6.91 5.26
C ASP A 179 10.90 -5.70 4.44
N SER A 180 12.14 -5.78 3.97
CA SER A 180 12.76 -4.74 3.13
C SER A 180 12.07 -4.53 1.77
N ARG A 181 11.26 -5.51 1.31
CA ARG A 181 10.51 -5.48 0.06
C ARG A 181 9.06 -5.02 0.26
N GLY A 182 8.69 -4.66 1.50
CA GLY A 182 7.34 -4.23 1.87
C GLY A 182 6.33 -5.38 1.98
N ARG A 183 6.78 -6.64 2.13
CA ARG A 183 5.93 -7.79 2.41
C ARG A 183 5.68 -7.90 3.91
N VAL A 184 4.45 -8.22 4.29
CA VAL A 184 4.10 -8.49 5.69
C VAL A 184 4.43 -9.93 6.02
N GLN A 185 5.53 -10.13 6.72
CA GLN A 185 6.03 -11.46 7.08
C GLN A 185 5.38 -11.98 8.35
N ASP A 186 5.01 -11.09 9.25
CA ASP A 186 4.50 -11.45 10.55
C ASP A 186 3.65 -10.34 11.17
N VAL A 187 3.11 -10.61 12.36
CA VAL A 187 2.50 -9.63 13.26
C VAL A 187 3.16 -9.72 14.62
N ARG A 188 3.28 -8.60 15.31
CA ARG A 188 3.78 -8.53 16.68
C ARG A 188 2.78 -7.85 17.61
N LEU A 189 2.78 -8.27 18.85
CA LEU A 189 1.96 -7.68 19.89
C LEU A 189 2.47 -6.27 20.23
N ILE A 190 1.55 -5.32 20.34
CA ILE A 190 1.86 -3.99 20.88
C ILE A 190 1.76 -4.08 22.41
N PRO A 191 2.82 -3.74 23.18
CA PRO A 191 2.76 -3.74 24.63
C PRO A 191 1.68 -2.81 25.19
N ASP A 192 1.09 -3.12 26.31
CA ASP A 192 0.00 -2.35 26.91
C ASP A 192 0.39 -0.91 27.25
N GLU A 193 1.66 -0.67 27.62
CA GLU A 193 2.21 0.66 27.92
C GLU A 193 2.21 1.57 26.67
N VAL A 194 2.27 0.96 25.49
CA VAL A 194 2.23 1.64 24.18
C VAL A 194 0.81 1.72 23.65
N LEU A 195 0.04 0.62 23.79
CA LEU A 195 -1.33 0.51 23.28
C LEU A 195 -2.28 1.47 24.01
N ARG A 196 -2.19 1.56 25.34
CA ARG A 196 -2.93 2.45 26.24
C ARG A 196 -4.45 2.39 26.10
N ARG A 197 -4.99 1.23 25.77
CA ARG A 197 -6.41 0.94 25.65
C ARG A 197 -6.68 -0.56 25.68
N PRO A 198 -7.94 -0.98 25.90
CA PRO A 198 -8.33 -2.39 25.78
C PRO A 198 -8.00 -2.98 24.39
N ARG A 199 -7.73 -4.29 24.36
CA ARG A 199 -7.71 -5.09 23.13
C ARG A 199 -9.14 -5.44 22.78
N ILE A 200 -9.54 -5.05 21.58
CA ILE A 200 -10.93 -5.19 21.09
C ILE A 200 -11.01 -6.46 20.27
N ASP A 201 -11.99 -7.31 20.60
CA ASP A 201 -12.25 -8.55 19.88
C ASP A 201 -12.84 -8.27 18.48
N VAL A 202 -12.60 -9.18 17.53
CA VAL A 202 -13.09 -9.06 16.17
C VAL A 202 -13.82 -10.32 15.71
N LEU A 203 -14.94 -10.14 15.03
CA LEU A 203 -15.61 -11.18 14.28
C LEU A 203 -15.38 -10.94 12.79
N VAL A 204 -14.68 -11.86 12.12
CA VAL A 204 -14.31 -11.69 10.72
C VAL A 204 -15.09 -12.66 9.84
N GLN A 205 -15.99 -12.12 9.01
CA GLN A 205 -16.67 -12.86 7.95
C GLN A 205 -15.94 -12.64 6.64
N THR A 206 -15.62 -13.73 5.91
CA THR A 206 -14.88 -13.66 4.65
C THR A 206 -15.76 -14.09 3.47
N SER A 207 -15.68 -13.36 2.34
CA SER A 207 -16.25 -13.80 1.07
C SER A 207 -15.41 -14.91 0.44
N GLY A 208 -16.00 -15.68 -0.49
CA GLY A 208 -15.29 -16.71 -1.25
C GLY A 208 -14.11 -16.12 -2.05
N GLN A 209 -14.31 -14.97 -2.70
CA GLN A 209 -13.28 -14.27 -3.44
C GLN A 209 -12.10 -13.82 -2.53
N PHE A 210 -12.40 -13.30 -1.34
CA PHE A 210 -11.34 -12.94 -0.39
C PHE A 210 -10.55 -14.19 0.03
N ARG A 211 -11.22 -15.29 0.33
CA ARG A 211 -10.53 -16.54 0.73
C ARG A 211 -9.58 -17.04 -0.37
N GLY A 212 -10.00 -16.99 -1.63
CA GLY A 212 -9.15 -17.37 -2.77
C GLY A 212 -7.95 -16.46 -2.96
N ALA A 213 -8.15 -15.15 -2.86
CA ALA A 213 -7.11 -14.16 -3.12
C ALA A 213 -6.16 -13.92 -1.94
N ALA A 214 -6.59 -14.17 -0.70
CA ALA A 214 -5.90 -13.71 0.52
C ALA A 214 -5.79 -14.79 1.61
N THR A 215 -5.64 -16.06 1.24
CA THR A 215 -5.51 -17.17 2.21
C THR A 215 -4.40 -16.95 3.23
N SER A 216 -3.24 -16.43 2.80
CA SER A 216 -2.12 -16.10 3.69
C SER A 216 -2.50 -15.03 4.71
N ARG A 217 -3.33 -14.07 4.31
CA ARG A 217 -3.80 -13.00 5.22
C ARG A 217 -4.78 -13.52 6.26
N MET A 218 -5.61 -14.51 5.92
CA MET A 218 -6.46 -15.19 6.91
C MET A 218 -5.63 -15.86 8.00
N ARG A 219 -4.55 -16.55 7.61
CA ARG A 219 -3.60 -17.15 8.58
C ARG A 219 -2.93 -16.09 9.45
N LEU A 220 -2.63 -14.94 8.87
CA LEU A 220 -2.03 -13.83 9.61
C LEU A 220 -3.01 -13.19 10.61
N ILE A 221 -4.29 -13.08 10.25
CA ILE A 221 -5.37 -12.64 11.15
C ILE A 221 -5.55 -13.66 12.29
N ASP A 222 -5.59 -14.96 11.99
CA ASP A 222 -5.66 -16.01 13.02
C ASP A 222 -4.49 -15.94 14.00
N LYS A 223 -3.26 -15.74 13.47
CA LYS A 223 -2.08 -15.52 14.32
C LYS A 223 -2.22 -14.27 15.19
N ALA A 224 -2.75 -13.17 14.62
CA ALA A 224 -2.97 -11.94 15.36
C ALA A 224 -3.97 -12.11 16.51
N VAL A 225 -5.07 -12.85 16.28
CA VAL A 225 -6.05 -13.20 17.33
C VAL A 225 -5.39 -14.05 18.41
N LYS A 226 -4.62 -15.08 18.05
CA LYS A 226 -3.88 -15.91 19.01
C LYS A 226 -2.92 -15.10 19.87
N LEU A 227 -2.13 -14.22 19.26
CA LEU A 227 -1.22 -13.34 19.99
C LEU A 227 -1.98 -12.40 20.95
N ALA A 228 -3.08 -11.81 20.49
CA ALA A 228 -3.87 -10.90 21.31
C ALA A 228 -4.58 -11.64 22.47
N SER A 229 -5.14 -12.84 22.22
CA SER A 229 -5.84 -13.63 23.25
C SER A 229 -4.91 -14.14 24.35
N THR A 230 -3.66 -14.41 24.02
CA THR A 230 -2.62 -14.89 24.98
C THR A 230 -1.73 -13.78 25.51
N ALA A 231 -2.06 -12.51 25.23
CA ALA A 231 -1.30 -11.37 25.72
C ALA A 231 -1.24 -11.38 27.27
N PRO A 232 -0.10 -11.02 27.87
CA PRO A 232 0.02 -10.91 29.32
C PRO A 232 -1.07 -10.00 29.91
N LYS A 233 -1.52 -10.30 31.14
CA LYS A 233 -2.45 -9.41 31.84
C LYS A 233 -1.78 -8.06 32.05
N GLY A 234 -2.42 -7.02 31.56
CA GLY A 234 -1.98 -5.64 31.68
C GLY A 234 -2.97 -4.78 32.45
N GLN A 235 -2.84 -3.48 32.29
CA GLN A 235 -3.70 -2.50 32.96
C GLN A 235 -5.12 -2.42 32.33
N TYR A 236 -5.26 -2.81 31.07
CA TYR A 236 -6.50 -2.69 30.30
C TYR A 236 -7.16 -4.05 30.09
N ASP A 237 -8.49 -4.01 29.85
CA ASP A 237 -9.24 -5.22 29.50
C ASP A 237 -8.74 -5.84 28.19
N ASN A 238 -8.75 -7.18 28.16
CA ASN A 238 -8.50 -7.95 26.95
C ASN A 238 -9.79 -8.67 26.52
N PHE A 239 -10.57 -7.99 25.64
CA PHE A 239 -11.82 -8.57 25.15
C PHE A 239 -11.60 -9.75 24.19
N VAL A 240 -10.42 -9.82 23.55
CA VAL A 240 -10.03 -10.97 22.69
C VAL A 240 -9.85 -12.23 23.53
N GLN A 241 -9.20 -12.14 24.67
CA GLN A 241 -9.08 -13.25 25.61
C GLN A 241 -10.45 -13.71 26.12
N LYS A 242 -11.27 -12.77 26.60
CA LYS A 242 -12.64 -13.07 27.08
C LYS A 242 -13.49 -13.76 26.01
N GLY A 243 -13.42 -13.27 24.74
CA GLY A 243 -14.12 -13.87 23.62
C GLY A 243 -13.65 -15.28 23.29
N SER A 244 -12.34 -15.52 23.29
CA SER A 244 -11.74 -16.83 23.02
C SER A 244 -12.11 -17.87 24.09
N GLU A 245 -12.10 -17.52 25.36
CA GLU A 245 -12.51 -18.40 26.47
C GLU A 245 -13.99 -18.82 26.38
N THR A 246 -14.85 -17.94 25.82
CA THR A 246 -16.27 -18.22 25.64
C THR A 246 -16.53 -19.24 24.53
N VAL A 247 -15.70 -19.24 23.49
CA VAL A 247 -15.85 -20.14 22.31
C VAL A 247 -15.31 -21.55 22.59
N ILE A 248 -14.30 -21.68 23.46
CA ILE A 248 -13.65 -22.97 23.78
C ILE A 248 -14.48 -23.79 24.78
N ARG A 249 -15.45 -23.19 25.46
CA ARG A 249 -16.39 -23.87 26.33
C ARG A 249 -17.55 -24.51 25.56
#